data_f7928621d6e9eb654c29c5a1caaf892a
#
_entry.id   f7928621d6e9eb654c29c5a1caaf892a
#
_cell.length_a   1.000
_cell.length_b   1.000
_cell.length_c   1.000
_cell.angle_alpha   90.00
_cell.angle_beta   90.00
_cell.angle_gamma   90.00
#
_symmetry.space_group_name_H-M   'P 1'
#
loop_
_entity.id
_entity.type
_entity.pdbx_description
1 polymer ?
#
loop_
_entity_poly.entity_id
_entity_poly.type
_entity_poly.pdbx_seq_one_letter_code
_entity_poly.pdbx_strand_id
1 'polypeptide(L)'
;MALKEVFQHSIALSDIDPELTGVTRKQVWDALKTAYLNRHEYLDFFLDSKPLKSETVGEKEKIDLEIKLSGQNGGQTIVEHHELDPEKSITTTIDATAAGAESQLRIVLEEASEGYALSFTYSQNLDETQPEPSPEEKESRQFLYRAWAWKDGEVCKAIAAQLDKDTSVASVQ
;
A
#
# COMPACT_ATOMS: atom_id res chain seq x y z
N MET A 1 -6.75 -3.59 22.71
CA MET A 1 -5.34 -3.76 22.35
C MET A 1 -5.02 -2.78 21.21
N ALA A 2 -3.89 -2.11 21.31
CA ALA A 2 -3.49 -1.13 20.32
C ALA A 2 -2.67 -1.77 19.20
N LEU A 3 -2.80 -1.25 17.99
CA LEU A 3 -1.93 -1.62 16.88
C LEU A 3 -0.50 -1.15 17.16
N LYS A 4 0.48 -2.00 16.90
CA LYS A 4 1.90 -1.68 17.05
C LYS A 4 2.59 -1.72 15.72
N GLU A 5 3.43 -0.73 15.46
CA GLU A 5 4.28 -0.69 14.29
C GLU A 5 5.26 -1.89 14.31
N VAL A 6 5.27 -2.65 13.22
CA VAL A 6 6.14 -3.81 13.07
C VAL A 6 7.17 -3.64 11.96
N PHE A 7 6.91 -2.77 11.00
CA PHE A 7 7.81 -2.52 9.88
C PHE A 7 7.50 -1.16 9.25
N GLN A 8 8.55 -0.45 8.85
CA GLN A 8 8.41 0.83 8.17
C GLN A 8 9.56 1.02 7.19
N HIS A 9 9.25 1.52 6.00
CA HIS A 9 10.26 1.93 5.03
C HIS A 9 9.72 3.04 4.15
N SER A 10 10.59 3.69 3.41
CA SER A 10 10.23 4.76 2.48
C SER A 10 10.87 4.51 1.13
N ILE A 11 10.17 4.89 0.06
CA ILE A 11 10.66 4.77 -1.30
C ILE A 11 10.52 6.13 -1.97
N ALA A 12 11.63 6.71 -2.41
CA ALA A 12 11.62 7.91 -3.22
C ALA A 12 11.28 7.53 -4.67
N LEU A 13 10.36 8.26 -5.30
CA LEU A 13 9.98 7.99 -6.69
C LEU A 13 11.14 8.24 -7.64
N SER A 14 12.07 9.14 -7.31
CA SER A 14 13.30 9.37 -8.08
C SER A 14 14.25 8.16 -8.07
N ASP A 15 14.16 7.28 -7.07
CA ASP A 15 14.92 6.03 -7.05
C ASP A 15 14.34 4.99 -7.99
N ILE A 16 13.05 5.08 -8.28
CA ILE A 16 12.37 4.20 -9.24
C ILE A 16 12.55 4.72 -10.66
N ASP A 17 12.36 6.00 -10.88
CA ASP A 17 12.54 6.65 -12.18
C ASP A 17 13.22 8.00 -11.99
N PRO A 18 14.57 8.07 -12.18
CA PRO A 18 15.32 9.31 -12.01
C PRO A 18 14.91 10.43 -12.99
N GLU A 19 14.22 10.09 -14.06
CA GLU A 19 13.79 11.06 -15.08
C GLU A 19 12.44 11.74 -14.75
N LEU A 20 11.76 11.29 -13.69
CA LEU A 20 10.51 11.92 -13.25
C LEU A 20 10.81 13.31 -12.65
N THR A 21 10.47 14.33 -13.40
CA THR A 21 10.66 15.73 -12.98
C THR A 21 9.38 16.54 -13.21
N GLY A 22 9.18 17.55 -12.39
CA GLY A 22 8.06 18.48 -12.55
C GLY A 22 6.67 17.93 -12.23
N VAL A 23 6.60 16.76 -11.59
CA VAL A 23 5.31 16.19 -11.15
C VAL A 23 4.80 16.96 -9.92
N THR A 24 3.50 17.19 -9.88
CA THR A 24 2.84 17.84 -8.75
C THR A 24 2.40 16.82 -7.71
N ARG A 25 2.15 17.29 -6.49
CA ARG A 25 1.60 16.45 -5.42
C ARG A 25 0.28 15.79 -5.86
N LYS A 26 -0.59 16.56 -6.53
CA LYS A 26 -1.87 16.04 -7.01
C LYS A 26 -1.67 14.92 -8.04
N GLN A 27 -0.74 15.08 -8.97
CA GLN A 27 -0.44 14.04 -9.97
C GLN A 27 0.05 12.75 -9.29
N VAL A 28 0.95 12.87 -8.32
CA VAL A 28 1.44 11.70 -7.55
C VAL A 28 0.29 11.08 -6.76
N TRP A 29 -0.55 11.89 -6.13
CA TRP A 29 -1.71 11.39 -5.38
C TRP A 29 -2.67 10.59 -6.27
N ASP A 30 -3.03 11.14 -7.43
CA ASP A 30 -3.95 10.48 -8.35
C ASP A 30 -3.36 9.16 -8.87
N ALA A 31 -2.06 9.13 -9.17
CA ALA A 31 -1.36 7.91 -9.60
C ALA A 31 -1.27 6.87 -8.46
N LEU A 32 -0.98 7.31 -7.24
CA LEU A 32 -0.97 6.44 -6.05
C LEU A 32 -2.35 5.82 -5.83
N LYS A 33 -3.39 6.63 -5.84
CA LYS A 33 -4.76 6.16 -5.66
C LYS A 33 -5.14 5.10 -6.69
N THR A 34 -4.88 5.37 -7.95
CA THR A 34 -5.16 4.44 -9.05
C THR A 34 -4.36 3.14 -8.90
N ALA A 35 -3.06 3.23 -8.70
CA ALA A 35 -2.20 2.06 -8.59
C ALA A 35 -2.55 1.20 -7.37
N TYR A 36 -2.77 1.83 -6.23
CA TYR A 36 -3.01 1.12 -4.98
C TYR A 36 -4.37 0.43 -4.95
N LEU A 37 -5.42 1.07 -5.44
CA LEU A 37 -6.76 0.48 -5.47
C LEU A 37 -6.92 -0.58 -6.56
N ASN A 38 -6.03 -0.63 -7.54
CA ASN A 38 -6.08 -1.58 -8.66
C ASN A 38 -4.85 -2.50 -8.71
N ARG A 39 -4.35 -2.91 -7.55
CA ARG A 39 -3.17 -3.79 -7.45
C ARG A 39 -3.31 -5.10 -8.22
N HIS A 40 -4.53 -5.58 -8.44
CA HIS A 40 -4.81 -6.78 -9.22
C HIS A 40 -4.40 -6.66 -10.70
N GLU A 41 -4.20 -5.45 -11.20
CA GLU A 41 -3.80 -5.24 -12.59
C GLU A 41 -2.32 -5.54 -12.85
N TYR A 42 -1.47 -5.52 -11.80
CA TYR A 42 -0.02 -5.71 -11.95
C TYR A 42 0.63 -6.61 -10.90
N LEU A 43 -0.10 -7.02 -9.87
CA LEU A 43 0.39 -7.98 -8.87
C LEU A 43 -0.34 -9.31 -9.04
N ASP A 44 0.38 -10.32 -9.48
CA ASP A 44 -0.20 -11.62 -9.86
C ASP A 44 -0.93 -12.33 -8.72
N PHE A 45 -0.52 -12.10 -7.48
CA PHE A 45 -1.18 -12.71 -6.32
C PHE A 45 -2.48 -12.02 -5.90
N PHE A 46 -2.77 -10.83 -6.42
CA PHE A 46 -4.07 -10.19 -6.33
C PHE A 46 -4.89 -10.62 -7.55
N LEU A 47 -5.79 -11.58 -7.36
CA LEU A 47 -6.55 -12.14 -8.47
C LEU A 47 -7.69 -11.24 -8.92
N ASP A 48 -8.33 -10.55 -7.97
CA ASP A 48 -9.46 -9.67 -8.24
C ASP A 48 -9.63 -8.63 -7.14
N SER A 49 -10.28 -7.54 -7.47
CA SER A 49 -10.62 -6.47 -6.54
C SER A 49 -12.03 -5.97 -6.88
N LYS A 50 -12.93 -6.03 -5.90
CA LYS A 50 -14.33 -5.65 -6.07
C LYS A 50 -14.73 -4.57 -5.08
N PRO A 51 -15.18 -3.40 -5.53
CA PRO A 51 -15.71 -2.37 -4.63
C PRO A 51 -16.97 -2.86 -3.92
N LEU A 52 -17.02 -2.74 -2.61
CA LEU A 52 -18.18 -3.07 -1.79
C LEU A 52 -18.94 -1.81 -1.38
N LYS A 53 -18.21 -0.79 -0.93
CA LYS A 53 -18.78 0.44 -0.42
C LYS A 53 -17.83 1.60 -0.66
N SER A 54 -18.39 2.76 -0.96
CA SER A 54 -17.63 4.00 -1.09
C SER A 54 -18.47 5.13 -0.51
N GLU A 55 -17.86 5.93 0.36
CA GLU A 55 -18.51 7.12 0.91
C GLU A 55 -17.49 8.23 1.13
N THR A 56 -17.97 9.47 1.14
CA THR A 56 -17.15 10.64 1.44
C THR A 56 -17.60 11.22 2.76
N VAL A 57 -16.67 11.38 3.71
CA VAL A 57 -16.92 11.96 5.03
C VAL A 57 -15.99 13.16 5.19
N GLY A 58 -16.56 14.38 5.05
CA GLY A 58 -15.75 15.60 5.00
C GLY A 58 -14.87 15.60 3.75
N GLU A 59 -13.57 15.75 3.93
CA GLU A 59 -12.59 15.72 2.83
C GLU A 59 -12.06 14.31 2.56
N LYS A 60 -12.35 13.34 3.44
CA LYS A 60 -11.83 11.98 3.33
C LYS A 60 -12.77 11.07 2.57
N GLU A 61 -12.20 10.17 1.77
CA GLU A 61 -12.93 9.07 1.13
C GLU A 61 -12.73 7.79 1.95
N LYS A 62 -13.80 7.03 2.12
CA LYS A 62 -13.74 5.68 2.69
C LYS A 62 -14.20 4.69 1.65
N ILE A 63 -13.35 3.72 1.35
CA ILE A 63 -13.61 2.72 0.32
C ILE A 63 -13.33 1.34 0.89
N ASP A 64 -14.33 0.46 0.81
CA ASP A 64 -14.17 -0.95 1.17
C ASP A 64 -14.01 -1.76 -0.11
N LEU A 65 -12.97 -2.58 -0.16
CA LEU A 65 -12.68 -3.48 -1.28
C LEU A 65 -12.65 -4.92 -0.80
N GLU A 66 -13.29 -5.80 -1.56
CA GLU A 66 -13.12 -7.23 -1.41
C GLU A 66 -11.98 -7.67 -2.34
N ILE A 67 -10.93 -8.21 -1.74
CA ILE A 67 -9.72 -8.63 -2.46
C ILE A 67 -9.64 -10.14 -2.46
N LYS A 68 -9.47 -10.71 -3.65
CA LYS A 68 -9.24 -12.13 -3.81
C LYS A 68 -7.75 -12.38 -4.02
N LEU A 69 -7.15 -13.10 -3.10
CA LEU A 69 -5.72 -13.42 -3.13
C LEU A 69 -5.49 -14.85 -3.60
N SER A 70 -4.43 -15.05 -4.38
CA SER A 70 -3.96 -16.39 -4.72
C SER A 70 -3.31 -17.03 -3.49
N GLY A 71 -3.30 -18.36 -3.45
CA GLY A 71 -2.66 -19.09 -2.37
C GLY A 71 -2.83 -20.58 -2.51
N GLN A 72 -2.14 -21.32 -1.63
CA GLN A 72 -2.35 -22.77 -1.52
C GLN A 72 -3.79 -23.01 -1.04
N ASN A 73 -4.41 -24.06 -1.49
CA ASN A 73 -5.80 -24.45 -1.15
C ASN A 73 -6.91 -23.53 -1.68
N GLY A 74 -6.72 -22.93 -2.86
CA GLY A 74 -7.78 -22.20 -3.55
C GLY A 74 -7.86 -20.70 -3.26
N GLY A 75 -6.88 -20.16 -2.56
CA GLY A 75 -6.80 -18.74 -2.30
C GLY A 75 -7.59 -18.26 -1.09
N GLN A 76 -7.62 -16.97 -0.90
CA GLN A 76 -8.24 -16.31 0.24
C GLN A 76 -8.95 -15.04 -0.21
N THR A 77 -10.09 -14.74 0.40
CA THR A 77 -10.79 -13.49 0.20
C THR A 77 -10.69 -12.66 1.47
N ILE A 78 -10.25 -11.41 1.33
CA ILE A 78 -10.17 -10.46 2.44
C ILE A 78 -10.95 -9.20 2.10
N VAL A 79 -11.33 -8.45 3.12
CA VAL A 79 -11.93 -7.12 2.96
C VAL A 79 -10.93 -6.10 3.49
N GLU A 80 -10.60 -5.14 2.65
CA GLU A 80 -9.75 -4.02 3.02
C GLU A 80 -10.62 -2.77 3.20
N HIS A 81 -10.44 -2.10 4.32
CA HIS A 81 -11.08 -0.82 4.62
C HIS A 81 -10.06 0.30 4.38
N HIS A 82 -10.30 1.12 3.37
CA HIS A 82 -9.40 2.21 3.00
C HIS A 82 -9.97 3.55 3.44
N GLU A 83 -9.14 4.35 4.10
CA GLU A 83 -9.42 5.76 4.35
C GLU A 83 -8.39 6.59 3.59
N LEU A 84 -8.87 7.39 2.64
CA LEU A 84 -8.04 8.26 1.80
C LEU A 84 -8.18 9.70 2.28
N ASP A 85 -7.07 10.25 2.75
CA ASP A 85 -6.94 11.67 3.08
C ASP A 85 -6.24 12.35 1.90
N PRO A 86 -6.98 13.12 1.05
CA PRO A 86 -6.46 13.55 -0.25
C PRO A 86 -5.12 14.26 -0.18
N GLU A 87 -4.20 13.85 -1.04
CA GLU A 87 -2.84 14.36 -1.17
C GLU A 87 -1.96 14.18 0.08
N LYS A 88 -2.42 13.38 1.05
CA LYS A 88 -1.70 13.14 2.31
C LYS A 88 -1.41 11.68 2.57
N SER A 89 -2.44 10.86 2.69
CA SER A 89 -2.24 9.46 3.10
C SER A 89 -3.38 8.53 2.71
N ILE A 90 -3.05 7.25 2.64
CA ILE A 90 -4.02 6.15 2.56
C ILE A 90 -3.78 5.25 3.77
N THR A 91 -4.82 4.99 4.53
CA THR A 91 -4.78 4.04 5.64
C THR A 91 -5.67 2.86 5.31
N THR A 92 -5.09 1.67 5.26
CA THR A 92 -5.79 0.42 4.99
C THR A 92 -5.83 -0.43 6.23
N THR A 93 -7.02 -0.86 6.63
CA THR A 93 -7.21 -1.74 7.78
C THR A 93 -7.83 -3.05 7.32
N ILE A 94 -7.28 -4.15 7.81
CA ILE A 94 -7.81 -5.50 7.62
C ILE A 94 -8.19 -6.01 9.00
N ASP A 95 -9.47 -6.35 9.18
CA ASP A 95 -9.99 -6.79 10.47
C ASP A 95 -9.41 -8.14 10.87
N ALA A 96 -9.37 -8.40 12.18
CA ALA A 96 -8.94 -9.69 12.71
C ALA A 96 -9.87 -10.80 12.18
N THR A 97 -9.27 -11.90 11.76
CA THR A 97 -9.97 -13.11 11.33
C THR A 97 -9.44 -14.32 12.08
N ALA A 98 -10.04 -15.49 11.88
CA ALA A 98 -9.54 -16.73 12.45
C ALA A 98 -8.11 -17.06 11.97
N ALA A 99 -7.71 -16.50 10.81
CA ALA A 99 -6.40 -16.74 10.18
C ALA A 99 -5.34 -15.69 10.55
N GLY A 100 -5.71 -14.56 11.16
CA GLY A 100 -4.74 -13.51 11.48
C GLY A 100 -5.30 -12.37 12.32
N ALA A 101 -4.39 -11.63 12.95
CA ALA A 101 -4.72 -10.46 13.75
C ALA A 101 -5.08 -9.26 12.87
N GLU A 102 -5.77 -8.29 13.46
CA GLU A 102 -6.00 -6.99 12.82
C GLU A 102 -4.67 -6.39 12.38
N SER A 103 -4.64 -5.85 11.17
CA SER A 103 -3.46 -5.23 10.61
C SER A 103 -3.80 -3.92 9.90
N GLN A 104 -2.82 -3.04 9.83
CA GLN A 104 -2.96 -1.75 9.19
C GLN A 104 -1.73 -1.41 8.36
N LEU A 105 -1.95 -0.89 7.16
CA LEU A 105 -0.91 -0.26 6.35
C LEU A 105 -1.26 1.22 6.20
N ARG A 106 -0.32 2.09 6.52
CA ARG A 106 -0.45 3.52 6.26
C ARG A 106 0.60 3.95 5.25
N ILE A 107 0.12 4.54 4.15
CA ILE A 107 0.97 5.11 3.11
C ILE A 107 0.88 6.62 3.21
N VAL A 108 2.01 7.30 3.41
CA VAL A 108 2.07 8.75 3.51
C VAL A 108 2.85 9.30 2.32
N LEU A 109 2.24 10.28 1.64
CA LEU A 109 2.87 11.02 0.55
C LEU A 109 3.70 12.16 1.16
N GLU A 110 5.01 12.11 0.94
CA GLU A 110 5.97 13.05 1.53
C GLU A 110 6.77 13.76 0.45
N GLU A 111 7.23 14.96 0.75
CA GLU A 111 8.21 15.63 -0.08
C GLU A 111 9.59 15.01 0.17
N ALA A 112 10.36 14.85 -0.90
CA ALA A 112 11.73 14.36 -0.85
C ALA A 112 12.68 15.45 -1.33
N SER A 113 13.99 15.22 -1.23
CA SER A 113 14.99 16.16 -1.74
C SER A 113 14.82 16.44 -3.23
N GLU A 114 14.35 15.44 -3.98
CA GLU A 114 14.00 15.55 -5.39
C GLU A 114 12.62 14.89 -5.62
N GLY A 115 11.57 15.71 -5.70
CA GLY A 115 10.20 15.23 -5.94
C GLY A 115 9.54 14.68 -4.69
N TYR A 116 8.95 13.49 -4.79
CA TYR A 116 8.12 12.90 -3.74
C TYR A 116 8.56 11.48 -3.38
N ALA A 117 8.25 11.11 -2.15
CA ALA A 117 8.49 9.77 -1.62
C ALA A 117 7.21 9.25 -0.98
N LEU A 118 7.11 7.93 -0.87
CA LEU A 118 6.05 7.25 -0.15
C LEU A 118 6.64 6.53 1.05
N SER A 119 6.05 6.77 2.21
CA SER A 119 6.38 6.09 3.45
C SER A 119 5.31 5.03 3.72
N PHE A 120 5.75 3.80 3.98
CA PHE A 120 4.88 2.64 4.25
C PHE A 120 5.10 2.19 5.68
N THR A 121 4.06 2.27 6.50
CA THR A 121 4.10 1.85 7.90
C THR A 121 3.10 0.72 8.13
N TYR A 122 3.62 -0.44 8.52
CA TYR A 122 2.83 -1.63 8.84
C TYR A 122 2.67 -1.77 10.33
N SER A 123 1.44 -1.95 10.78
CA SER A 123 1.10 -2.14 12.19
C SER A 123 0.22 -3.38 12.34
N GLN A 124 0.38 -4.09 13.45
CA GLN A 124 -0.42 -5.28 13.77
C GLN A 124 -0.86 -5.22 15.22
N ASN A 125 -2.01 -5.82 15.50
CA ASN A 125 -2.49 -6.01 16.86
C ASN A 125 -1.84 -7.29 17.42
N LEU A 126 -0.72 -7.11 18.12
CA LEU A 126 0.05 -8.19 18.68
C LEU A 126 -0.35 -8.45 20.13
N ASP A 127 -0.39 -9.73 20.51
CA ASP A 127 -0.62 -10.13 21.88
C ASP A 127 0.66 -9.94 22.70
N GLU A 128 0.64 -8.97 23.61
CA GLU A 128 1.77 -8.64 24.47
C GLU A 128 2.08 -9.72 25.51
N THR A 129 1.15 -10.65 25.72
CA THR A 129 1.35 -11.74 26.68
C THR A 129 2.12 -12.92 26.10
N GLN A 130 2.38 -12.92 24.79
CA GLN A 130 3.15 -13.99 24.16
C GLN A 130 4.64 -13.85 24.45
N PRO A 131 5.36 -14.98 24.59
CA PRO A 131 6.80 -14.94 24.79
C PRO A 131 7.50 -14.34 23.57
N GLU A 132 8.76 -13.92 23.76
CA GLU A 132 9.56 -13.44 22.64
C GLU A 132 9.59 -14.46 21.51
N PRO A 133 9.56 -14.01 20.24
CA PRO A 133 9.57 -14.92 19.10
C PRO A 133 10.85 -15.74 19.06
N SER A 134 10.72 -17.01 18.68
CA SER A 134 11.86 -17.90 18.45
C SER A 134 12.72 -17.38 17.28
N PRO A 135 13.98 -17.85 17.14
CA PRO A 135 14.80 -17.50 15.98
C PRO A 135 14.13 -17.84 14.64
N GLU A 136 13.37 -18.93 14.57
CA GLU A 136 12.62 -19.33 13.38
C GLU A 136 11.49 -18.36 13.06
N GLU A 137 10.76 -17.91 14.07
CA GLU A 137 9.71 -16.91 13.93
C GLU A 137 10.28 -15.56 13.51
N LYS A 138 11.43 -15.16 14.03
CA LYS A 138 12.12 -13.93 13.63
C LYS A 138 12.54 -13.98 12.17
N GLU A 139 13.04 -15.12 11.70
CA GLU A 139 13.42 -15.34 10.31
C GLU A 139 12.20 -15.25 9.39
N SER A 140 11.09 -15.87 9.78
CA SER A 140 9.82 -15.81 9.03
C SER A 140 9.31 -14.38 8.93
N ARG A 141 9.41 -13.58 9.99
CA ARG A 141 9.02 -12.16 9.98
C ARG A 141 9.91 -11.36 9.03
N GLN A 142 11.22 -11.60 9.03
CA GLN A 142 12.14 -10.93 8.11
C GLN A 142 11.81 -11.24 6.65
N PHE A 143 11.45 -12.48 6.36
CA PHE A 143 10.99 -12.87 5.03
C PHE A 143 9.72 -12.12 4.64
N LEU A 144 8.77 -12.03 5.55
CA LEU A 144 7.52 -11.30 5.33
C LEU A 144 7.76 -9.81 5.05
N TYR A 145 8.66 -9.18 5.82
CA TYR A 145 8.99 -7.76 5.64
C TYR A 145 9.64 -7.50 4.28
N ARG A 146 10.49 -8.41 3.81
CA ARG A 146 11.07 -8.32 2.47
C ARG A 146 10.01 -8.47 1.38
N ALA A 147 9.04 -9.35 1.58
CA ALA A 147 7.91 -9.51 0.66
C ALA A 147 7.06 -8.24 0.59
N TRP A 148 6.79 -7.61 1.73
CA TRP A 148 6.08 -6.33 1.78
C TRP A 148 6.86 -5.22 1.07
N ALA A 149 8.15 -5.12 1.35
CA ALA A 149 9.00 -4.12 0.69
C ALA A 149 9.04 -4.31 -0.82
N TRP A 150 9.11 -5.55 -1.31
CA TRP A 150 9.05 -5.85 -2.73
C TRP A 150 7.70 -5.42 -3.33
N LYS A 151 6.61 -5.77 -2.68
CA LYS A 151 5.26 -5.39 -3.11
C LYS A 151 5.12 -3.87 -3.21
N ASP A 152 5.59 -3.14 -2.19
CA ASP A 152 5.53 -1.68 -2.16
C ASP A 152 6.38 -1.07 -3.29
N GLY A 153 7.51 -1.70 -3.60
CA GLY A 153 8.33 -1.33 -4.76
C GLY A 153 7.58 -1.48 -6.08
N GLU A 154 6.80 -2.55 -6.23
CA GLU A 154 5.97 -2.76 -7.42
C GLU A 154 4.85 -1.72 -7.52
N VAL A 155 4.26 -1.33 -6.40
CA VAL A 155 3.28 -0.21 -6.36
C VAL A 155 3.95 1.08 -6.84
N CYS A 156 5.14 1.39 -6.34
CA CYS A 156 5.88 2.59 -6.76
C CYS A 156 6.26 2.56 -8.24
N LYS A 157 6.61 1.40 -8.79
CA LYS A 157 6.84 1.23 -10.23
C LYS A 157 5.60 1.51 -11.06
N ALA A 158 4.44 1.05 -10.60
CA ALA A 158 3.16 1.32 -11.26
C ALA A 158 2.83 2.82 -11.23
N ILE A 159 3.11 3.49 -10.12
CA ILE A 159 2.94 4.94 -9.99
C ILE A 159 3.85 5.67 -10.97
N ALA A 160 5.13 5.32 -11.02
CA ALA A 160 6.10 5.94 -11.91
C ALA A 160 5.72 5.76 -13.39
N ALA A 161 5.27 4.56 -13.76
CA ALA A 161 4.80 4.29 -15.12
C ALA A 161 3.58 5.13 -15.50
N GLN A 162 2.65 5.34 -14.59
CA GLN A 162 1.48 6.19 -14.80
C GLN A 162 1.88 7.65 -14.96
N LEU A 163 2.77 8.14 -14.12
CA LEU A 163 3.28 9.52 -14.19
C LEU A 163 4.05 9.78 -15.48
N ASP A 164 4.81 8.83 -15.94
CA ASP A 164 5.56 8.91 -17.20
C ASP A 164 4.62 9.01 -18.40
N LYS A 165 3.55 8.23 -18.42
CA LYS A 165 2.47 8.32 -19.43
C LYS A 165 1.82 9.70 -19.43
N ASP A 166 1.45 10.20 -18.26
CA ASP A 166 0.77 11.49 -18.12
C ASP A 166 1.67 12.64 -18.61
N THR A 167 2.96 12.58 -18.30
CA THR A 167 3.95 13.56 -18.74
C THR A 167 4.17 13.50 -20.25
N SER A 168 4.22 12.30 -20.85
CA SER A 168 4.37 12.12 -22.30
C SER A 168 3.17 12.66 -23.08
N VAL A 169 1.96 12.46 -22.58
CA VAL A 169 0.73 13.01 -23.20
C VAL A 169 0.73 14.53 -23.13
N ALA A 170 1.16 15.13 -22.02
CA ALA A 170 1.23 16.57 -21.85
C ALA A 170 2.29 17.21 -22.77
N SER A 171 3.39 16.52 -23.09
CA SER A 171 4.45 17.04 -23.96
C SER A 171 4.12 17.00 -25.47
N VAL A 172 3.09 16.25 -25.88
CA VAL A 172 2.64 16.13 -27.26
C VAL A 172 1.59 17.19 -27.63
N GLN A 173 1.05 17.87 -26.64
CA GLN A 173 0.11 18.97 -26.81
C GLN A 173 0.84 20.30 -26.82
#